data_7c5c61b9fec0c604bb6e104a7b48b778
#
_entry.id   7c5c61b9fec0c604bb6e104a7b48b778
#
_cell.length_a   1.000
_cell.length_b   1.000
_cell.length_c   1.000
_cell.angle_alpha   90.00
_cell.angle_beta   90.00
_cell.angle_gamma   90.00
#
_symmetry.space_group_name_H-M   'P 1'
#
loop_
_entity.id
_entity.type
_entity.pdbx_description
1 polymer ?
#
loop_
_entity_poly.entity_id
_entity_poly.type
_entity_poly.pdbx_seq_one_letter_code
_entity_poly.pdbx_strand_id
1 'polypeptide(L)'
;MMKIEFLQNRFIPLRYKLIFVNSSIMIVTMSMMIFIATYYFKVDSELRIRENNLMITDAIGARLNAEFSSILQGVRFIVNKMEEAEKEEEVNIAKYDKYYISIGIYRSEGYALVPLEIAYNQDILTITELSASDIENQIQIYTKHFQKALEGEANLQNFSPGLKIPSFAISIPYKKEEGLLVIATIDYKKIRESFETKGSISQTILVNSSGNVIGHPDENIIIKGENFYDFPIVKKMFSESIGNGQIIFDNKGETFIGSFKKVGFASAGVVSIISKDKALEEVYNIQRRNIVIMIIAILIVFFVVYNFAKKITKPILDLMEATKSIKEGEFLVSINTHSQDEIGSLGKAFQEMGVGLSEREKIKDALSKFVNKDIAEKALKGEIKLGGEKMSCVIFFSDIRGFTAMSENMSPEEVVELLNEYMTQMVNCVNLTDGYVDKFIGDAIMATWVFLFPKEMTQKMPSTEHCLCVIL
;
A
#
# COMPACT_ATOMS: atom_id res chain seq x y z
N MET A 1 14.84 -2.10 32.13
CA MET A 1 15.99 -2.87 31.65
C MET A 1 15.83 -4.40 31.78
N MET A 2 14.75 -4.90 32.37
CA MET A 2 14.54 -6.32 32.70
C MET A 2 13.65 -7.13 31.74
N LYS A 3 13.27 -6.59 30.58
CA LYS A 3 12.39 -7.26 29.57
C LYS A 3 13.09 -7.71 28.29
N ILE A 4 14.38 -7.39 28.12
CA ILE A 4 15.12 -7.72 26.88
C ILE A 4 15.88 -9.03 27.01
N GLU A 5 16.24 -9.47 28.24
CA GLU A 5 16.97 -10.74 28.47
C GLU A 5 16.12 -12.01 28.27
N PHE A 6 14.77 -11.91 28.29
CA PHE A 6 13.88 -13.08 28.16
C PHE A 6 13.74 -13.62 26.73
N LEU A 7 14.27 -12.90 25.73
CA LEU A 7 14.19 -13.28 24.31
C LEU A 7 15.46 -13.99 23.79
N GLN A 8 16.53 -14.07 24.59
CA GLN A 8 17.81 -14.55 24.09
C GLN A 8 18.00 -16.09 24.10
N ASN A 9 17.05 -16.87 24.62
CA ASN A 9 17.22 -18.34 24.75
C ASN A 9 16.07 -19.19 24.19
N ARG A 10 15.20 -18.66 23.33
CA ARG A 10 14.25 -19.49 22.60
C ARG A 10 14.81 -19.83 21.22
N PHE A 11 15.10 -21.11 20.99
CA PHE A 11 15.40 -21.63 19.66
C PHE A 11 14.21 -21.34 18.73
N ILE A 12 14.35 -20.30 17.89
CA ILE A 12 13.38 -19.97 16.87
C ILE A 12 13.81 -20.70 15.60
N PRO A 13 13.02 -21.64 15.06
CA PRO A 13 13.35 -22.35 13.83
C PRO A 13 13.63 -21.38 12.67
N LEU A 14 14.60 -21.72 11.82
CA LEU A 14 15.05 -20.91 10.68
C LEU A 14 13.89 -20.47 9.79
N ARG A 15 12.90 -21.35 9.61
CA ARG A 15 11.68 -21.07 8.85
C ARG A 15 10.95 -19.81 9.35
N TYR A 16 10.73 -19.69 10.65
CA TYR A 16 10.01 -18.54 11.21
C TYR A 16 10.84 -17.26 11.13
N LYS A 17 12.18 -17.36 11.29
CA LYS A 17 13.07 -16.21 11.09
C LYS A 17 12.99 -15.68 9.65
N LEU A 18 13.07 -16.55 8.66
CA LEU A 18 12.98 -16.18 7.25
C LEU A 18 11.62 -15.56 6.92
N ILE A 19 10.51 -16.17 7.36
CA ILE A 19 9.17 -15.63 7.15
C ILE A 19 9.06 -14.25 7.80
N PHE A 20 9.46 -14.12 9.06
CA PHE A 20 9.34 -12.87 9.81
C PHE A 20 10.15 -11.73 9.16
N VAL A 21 11.42 -11.95 8.85
CA VAL A 21 12.30 -10.92 8.28
C VAL A 21 11.78 -10.48 6.90
N ASN A 22 11.54 -11.43 6.00
CA ASN A 22 11.08 -11.09 4.65
C ASN A 22 9.70 -10.43 4.64
N SER A 23 8.74 -10.96 5.44
CA SER A 23 7.41 -10.36 5.54
C SER A 23 7.47 -8.97 6.18
N SER A 24 8.30 -8.75 7.21
CA SER A 24 8.46 -7.44 7.84
C SER A 24 9.03 -6.41 6.86
N ILE A 25 10.07 -6.76 6.11
CA ILE A 25 10.65 -5.87 5.09
C ILE A 25 9.59 -5.50 4.04
N MET A 26 8.85 -6.50 3.52
CA MET A 26 7.82 -6.26 2.51
C MET A 26 6.68 -5.42 3.03
N ILE A 27 6.20 -5.67 4.26
CA ILE A 27 5.13 -4.87 4.88
C ILE A 27 5.58 -3.42 5.04
N VAL A 28 6.79 -3.19 5.57
CA VAL A 28 7.32 -1.84 5.78
C VAL A 28 7.49 -1.10 4.46
N THR A 29 8.09 -1.72 3.45
CA THR A 29 8.33 -1.09 2.15
C THR A 29 7.02 -0.78 1.41
N MET A 30 6.07 -1.73 1.38
CA MET A 30 4.75 -1.51 0.75
C MET A 30 3.94 -0.45 1.48
N SER A 31 3.91 -0.49 2.82
CA SER A 31 3.20 0.51 3.62
C SER A 31 3.78 1.90 3.42
N MET A 32 5.11 2.02 3.39
CA MET A 32 5.81 3.29 3.13
C MET A 32 5.49 3.81 1.72
N MET A 33 5.54 2.95 0.69
CA MET A 33 5.24 3.34 -0.69
C MET A 33 3.81 3.86 -0.82
N ILE A 34 2.82 3.16 -0.25
CA ILE A 34 1.41 3.57 -0.32
C ILE A 34 1.18 4.85 0.47
N PHE A 35 1.80 4.98 1.65
CA PHE A 35 1.71 6.21 2.43
C PHE A 35 2.24 7.41 1.63
N ILE A 36 3.42 7.30 1.04
CA ILE A 36 4.02 8.35 0.21
C ILE A 36 3.13 8.67 -1.00
N ALA A 37 2.71 7.64 -1.75
CA ALA A 37 1.85 7.82 -2.92
C ALA A 37 0.52 8.50 -2.56
N THR A 38 -0.13 8.08 -1.46
CA THR A 38 -1.39 8.67 -1.00
C THR A 38 -1.21 10.12 -0.55
N TYR A 39 -0.13 10.41 0.16
CA TYR A 39 0.19 11.78 0.60
C TYR A 39 0.35 12.73 -0.60
N TYR A 40 1.20 12.37 -1.56
CA TYR A 40 1.41 13.20 -2.75
C TYR A 40 0.15 13.31 -3.60
N PHE A 41 -0.60 12.22 -3.78
CA PHE A 41 -1.86 12.25 -4.53
C PHE A 41 -2.89 13.19 -3.89
N LYS A 42 -3.01 13.19 -2.56
CA LYS A 42 -3.90 14.11 -1.85
C LYS A 42 -3.49 15.57 -2.05
N VAL A 43 -2.21 15.88 -1.90
CA VAL A 43 -1.67 17.24 -2.07
C VAL A 43 -1.88 17.73 -3.51
N ASP A 44 -1.55 16.92 -4.50
CA ASP A 44 -1.73 17.24 -5.91
C ASP A 44 -3.20 17.43 -6.27
N SER A 45 -4.08 16.56 -5.77
CA SER A 45 -5.52 16.67 -5.99
C SER A 45 -6.10 17.94 -5.37
N GLU A 46 -5.70 18.31 -4.16
CA GLU A 46 -6.14 19.56 -3.53
C GLU A 46 -5.70 20.78 -4.34
N LEU A 47 -4.47 20.78 -4.85
CA LEU A 47 -3.95 21.85 -5.70
C LEU A 47 -4.76 21.95 -7.01
N ARG A 48 -4.99 20.84 -7.69
CA ARG A 48 -5.79 20.79 -8.93
C ARG A 48 -7.22 21.26 -8.73
N ILE A 49 -7.86 20.86 -7.61
CA ILE A 49 -9.22 21.31 -7.28
C ILE A 49 -9.25 22.83 -7.12
N ARG A 50 -8.25 23.41 -6.45
CA ARG A 50 -8.13 24.84 -6.27
C ARG A 50 -7.93 25.57 -7.59
N GLU A 51 -7.00 25.13 -8.42
CA GLU A 51 -6.72 25.71 -9.74
C GLU A 51 -7.96 25.62 -10.64
N ASN A 52 -8.61 24.45 -10.69
CA ASN A 52 -9.80 24.24 -11.50
C ASN A 52 -10.97 25.12 -11.04
N ASN A 53 -11.18 25.27 -9.72
CA ASN A 53 -12.21 26.15 -9.19
C ASN A 53 -11.95 27.63 -9.56
N LEU A 54 -10.69 28.06 -9.52
CA LEU A 54 -10.32 29.41 -9.95
C LEU A 54 -10.54 29.61 -11.45
N MET A 55 -10.14 28.64 -12.28
CA MET A 55 -10.35 28.69 -13.73
C MET A 55 -11.85 28.76 -14.11
N ILE A 56 -12.68 27.96 -13.45
CA ILE A 56 -14.14 28.00 -13.64
C ILE A 56 -14.68 29.38 -13.26
N THR A 57 -14.25 29.93 -12.12
CA THR A 57 -14.69 31.25 -11.65
C THR A 57 -14.28 32.36 -12.60
N ASP A 58 -13.05 32.32 -13.12
CA ASP A 58 -12.55 33.28 -14.11
C ASP A 58 -13.34 33.17 -15.43
N ALA A 59 -13.63 31.96 -15.91
CA ALA A 59 -14.38 31.75 -17.13
C ALA A 59 -15.83 32.27 -17.03
N ILE A 60 -16.49 31.98 -15.90
CA ILE A 60 -17.85 32.49 -15.63
C ILE A 60 -17.85 34.00 -15.51
N GLY A 61 -16.87 34.58 -14.79
CA GLY A 61 -16.72 36.01 -14.68
C GLY A 61 -16.51 36.71 -16.03
N ALA A 62 -15.70 36.13 -16.91
CA ALA A 62 -15.48 36.63 -18.26
C ALA A 62 -16.78 36.54 -19.10
N ARG A 63 -17.53 35.45 -19.00
CA ARG A 63 -18.80 35.25 -19.69
C ARG A 63 -19.87 36.26 -19.23
N LEU A 64 -19.96 36.48 -17.92
CA LEU A 64 -20.87 37.50 -17.37
C LEU A 64 -20.49 38.92 -17.78
N ASN A 65 -19.20 39.23 -17.87
CA ASN A 65 -18.75 40.52 -18.42
C ASN A 65 -19.22 40.73 -19.86
N ALA A 66 -19.13 39.69 -20.69
CA ALA A 66 -19.62 39.76 -22.08
C ALA A 66 -21.15 39.91 -22.10
N GLU A 67 -21.90 39.17 -21.28
CA GLU A 67 -23.35 39.28 -21.19
C GLU A 67 -23.78 40.66 -20.71
N PHE A 68 -23.18 41.23 -19.64
CA PHE A 68 -23.50 42.57 -19.21
C PHE A 68 -23.17 43.62 -20.27
N SER A 69 -22.08 43.44 -21.01
CA SER A 69 -21.76 44.35 -22.14
C SER A 69 -22.82 44.25 -23.24
N SER A 70 -23.31 43.05 -23.55
CA SER A 70 -24.40 42.84 -24.50
C SER A 70 -25.73 43.47 -24.01
N ILE A 71 -26.05 43.28 -22.72
CA ILE A 71 -27.23 43.89 -22.10
C ILE A 71 -27.17 45.43 -22.20
N LEU A 72 -26.01 46.02 -21.90
CA LEU A 72 -25.82 47.46 -21.97
C LEU A 72 -26.00 48.00 -23.38
N GLN A 73 -25.49 47.29 -24.39
CA GLN A 73 -25.68 47.66 -25.81
C GLN A 73 -27.13 47.53 -26.19
N GLY A 74 -27.81 46.44 -25.81
CA GLY A 74 -29.21 46.23 -26.05
C GLY A 74 -30.09 47.32 -25.42
N VAL A 75 -29.86 47.66 -24.15
CA VAL A 75 -30.60 48.73 -23.47
C VAL A 75 -30.40 50.08 -24.14
N ARG A 76 -29.19 50.45 -24.51
CA ARG A 76 -28.92 51.71 -25.22
C ARG A 76 -29.60 51.74 -26.58
N PHE A 77 -29.58 50.66 -27.31
CA PHE A 77 -30.25 50.56 -28.61
C PHE A 77 -31.77 50.76 -28.47
N ILE A 78 -32.39 50.09 -27.48
CA ILE A 78 -33.82 50.21 -27.24
C ILE A 78 -34.20 51.62 -26.79
N VAL A 79 -33.42 52.26 -25.91
CA VAL A 79 -33.61 53.63 -25.49
C VAL A 79 -33.54 54.59 -26.67
N ASN A 80 -32.59 54.41 -27.58
CA ASN A 80 -32.53 55.25 -28.79
C ASN A 80 -33.78 55.05 -29.66
N LYS A 81 -34.32 53.85 -29.73
CA LYS A 81 -35.58 53.58 -30.47
C LYS A 81 -36.78 54.19 -29.78
N MET A 82 -36.79 54.23 -28.44
CA MET A 82 -37.86 54.95 -27.71
C MET A 82 -37.82 56.47 -28.00
N GLU A 83 -36.66 57.09 -28.10
CA GLU A 83 -36.55 58.51 -28.48
C GLU A 83 -36.91 58.78 -29.93
N GLU A 84 -36.68 57.85 -30.84
CA GLU A 84 -37.02 57.98 -32.27
C GLU A 84 -38.51 57.73 -32.58
N ALA A 85 -39.23 57.00 -31.69
CA ALA A 85 -40.65 56.70 -31.87
C ALA A 85 -41.50 57.97 -31.72
N GLU A 86 -42.52 58.14 -32.59
CA GLU A 86 -43.49 59.20 -32.42
C GLU A 86 -44.29 58.94 -31.13
N LYS A 87 -44.69 60.01 -30.41
CA LYS A 87 -45.27 59.93 -29.05
C LYS A 87 -46.49 59.06 -28.85
N GLU A 88 -47.03 58.45 -29.93
CA GLU A 88 -48.15 57.53 -29.88
C GLU A 88 -47.81 56.07 -30.21
N GLU A 89 -46.54 55.74 -30.53
CA GLU A 89 -46.14 54.37 -30.85
C GLU A 89 -45.39 53.70 -29.70
N GLU A 90 -46.05 52.75 -28.96
CA GLU A 90 -45.43 51.94 -27.92
C GLU A 90 -44.30 51.04 -28.47
N VAL A 91 -43.09 51.22 -28.01
CA VAL A 91 -41.93 50.40 -28.41
C VAL A 91 -42.07 49.01 -27.84
N ASN A 92 -42.31 48.04 -28.73
CA ASN A 92 -42.38 46.62 -28.31
C ASN A 92 -40.96 46.04 -28.09
N ILE A 93 -40.50 46.03 -26.83
CA ILE A 93 -39.17 45.53 -26.45
C ILE A 93 -39.01 44.05 -26.68
N ALA A 94 -40.06 43.23 -26.69
CA ALA A 94 -40.04 41.81 -26.98
C ALA A 94 -39.45 41.46 -28.36
N LYS A 95 -39.60 42.40 -29.34
CA LYS A 95 -39.02 42.23 -30.70
C LYS A 95 -37.48 42.28 -30.69
N TYR A 96 -36.89 42.95 -29.71
CA TYR A 96 -35.44 43.15 -29.66
C TYR A 96 -34.77 42.10 -28.76
N ASP A 97 -35.34 41.82 -27.60
CA ASP A 97 -34.89 40.71 -26.73
C ASP A 97 -36.01 40.27 -25.81
N LYS A 98 -36.32 39.01 -25.84
CA LYS A 98 -37.40 38.39 -25.05
C LYS A 98 -37.17 38.37 -23.54
N TYR A 99 -35.95 38.66 -23.06
CA TYR A 99 -35.60 38.61 -21.66
C TYR A 99 -35.73 39.97 -20.92
N TYR A 100 -35.91 41.09 -21.63
CA TYR A 100 -36.22 42.35 -20.99
C TYR A 100 -37.67 42.36 -20.52
N ILE A 101 -37.87 42.71 -19.22
CA ILE A 101 -39.20 42.84 -18.61
C ILE A 101 -39.72 44.26 -18.82
N SER A 102 -38.84 45.27 -18.49
CA SER A 102 -39.13 46.69 -18.75
C SER A 102 -37.84 47.46 -18.99
N ILE A 103 -37.92 48.55 -19.75
CA ILE A 103 -36.85 49.52 -19.90
C ILE A 103 -37.51 50.88 -19.80
N GLY A 104 -37.01 51.78 -18.93
CA GLY A 104 -37.56 53.09 -18.74
C GLY A 104 -36.51 54.17 -18.56
N ILE A 105 -36.83 55.37 -18.97
CA ILE A 105 -36.08 56.60 -18.73
C ILE A 105 -36.71 57.30 -17.52
N TYR A 106 -35.89 57.58 -16.50
CA TYR A 106 -36.35 58.16 -15.26
C TYR A 106 -35.59 59.47 -15.00
N ARG A 107 -36.28 60.43 -14.41
CA ARG A 107 -35.67 61.65 -13.88
C ARG A 107 -35.55 61.52 -12.36
N SER A 108 -34.40 61.87 -11.85
CA SER A 108 -34.17 61.91 -10.41
C SER A 108 -34.68 63.25 -9.83
N GLU A 109 -35.72 63.20 -9.01
CA GLU A 109 -36.31 64.35 -8.34
C GLU A 109 -36.24 64.13 -6.81
N GLY A 110 -35.15 64.61 -6.16
CA GLY A 110 -34.94 64.44 -4.74
C GLY A 110 -34.80 62.94 -4.36
N TYR A 111 -35.78 62.40 -3.64
CA TYR A 111 -35.79 61.01 -3.19
C TYR A 111 -36.65 60.06 -4.03
N ALA A 112 -37.16 60.56 -5.17
CA ALA A 112 -38.02 59.82 -6.07
C ALA A 112 -37.43 59.72 -7.49
N LEU A 113 -37.83 58.65 -8.19
CA LEU A 113 -37.57 58.45 -9.59
C LEU A 113 -38.89 58.65 -10.37
N VAL A 114 -38.94 59.74 -11.15
CA VAL A 114 -40.14 60.02 -11.93
C VAL A 114 -40.00 59.41 -13.31
N PRO A 115 -40.86 58.52 -13.74
CA PRO A 115 -40.80 57.93 -15.04
C PRO A 115 -41.14 58.97 -16.09
N LEU A 116 -40.33 59.06 -17.15
CA LEU A 116 -40.60 59.91 -18.31
C LEU A 116 -41.19 59.04 -19.44
N GLU A 117 -40.60 57.88 -19.64
CA GLU A 117 -41.04 56.94 -20.67
C GLU A 117 -40.65 55.54 -20.25
N ILE A 118 -41.58 54.57 -20.36
CA ILE A 118 -41.29 53.17 -20.02
C ILE A 118 -41.90 52.28 -21.11
N ALA A 119 -41.10 51.36 -21.60
CA ALA A 119 -41.53 50.26 -22.47
C ALA A 119 -41.59 48.95 -21.66
N TYR A 120 -42.66 48.18 -21.84
CA TYR A 120 -42.88 46.91 -21.13
C TYR A 120 -42.93 45.75 -22.15
N ASN A 121 -42.50 44.60 -21.72
CA ASN A 121 -42.68 43.33 -22.43
C ASN A 121 -44.02 42.72 -22.05
N GLN A 122 -45.05 42.95 -22.86
CA GLN A 122 -46.41 42.49 -22.58
C GLN A 122 -46.49 40.96 -22.49
N ASP A 123 -45.65 40.22 -23.23
CA ASP A 123 -45.63 38.76 -23.19
C ASP A 123 -45.19 38.26 -21.81
N ILE A 124 -44.13 38.84 -21.27
CA ILE A 124 -43.66 38.47 -19.93
C ILE A 124 -44.68 38.87 -18.86
N LEU A 125 -45.22 40.10 -18.90
CA LEU A 125 -46.23 40.56 -17.94
C LEU A 125 -47.43 39.61 -17.89
N THR A 126 -47.90 39.18 -19.08
CA THR A 126 -49.03 38.26 -19.15
C THR A 126 -48.70 36.88 -18.60
N ILE A 127 -47.53 36.32 -18.99
CA ILE A 127 -47.12 34.98 -18.53
C ILE A 127 -46.87 34.93 -17.01
N THR A 128 -46.31 36.00 -16.47
CA THR A 128 -45.92 36.07 -15.05
C THR A 128 -46.96 36.69 -14.14
N GLU A 129 -48.11 37.16 -14.71
CA GLU A 129 -49.16 37.86 -13.99
C GLU A 129 -48.66 39.13 -13.27
N LEU A 130 -47.56 39.74 -13.74
CA LEU A 130 -47.01 40.98 -13.24
C LEU A 130 -47.75 42.19 -13.82
N SER A 131 -47.96 43.19 -12.98
CA SER A 131 -48.46 44.49 -13.43
C SER A 131 -47.32 45.49 -13.58
N ALA A 132 -47.51 46.52 -14.40
CA ALA A 132 -46.56 47.64 -14.52
C ALA A 132 -46.30 48.29 -13.14
N SER A 133 -47.34 48.41 -12.30
CA SER A 133 -47.24 48.98 -10.95
C SER A 133 -46.33 48.16 -10.00
N ASP A 134 -46.26 46.84 -10.20
CA ASP A 134 -45.37 46.00 -9.37
C ASP A 134 -43.89 46.32 -9.67
N ILE A 135 -43.56 46.55 -10.95
CA ILE A 135 -42.21 46.89 -11.39
C ILE A 135 -41.85 48.29 -10.88
N GLU A 136 -42.74 49.26 -11.08
CA GLU A 136 -42.54 50.65 -10.65
C GLU A 136 -42.34 50.75 -9.12
N ASN A 137 -43.18 50.04 -8.34
CA ASN A 137 -43.03 49.95 -6.88
C ASN A 137 -41.65 49.42 -6.47
N GLN A 138 -41.15 48.38 -7.16
CA GLN A 138 -39.79 47.88 -6.91
C GLN A 138 -38.72 48.89 -7.25
N ILE A 139 -38.85 49.65 -8.30
CA ILE A 139 -37.92 50.72 -8.68
C ILE A 139 -37.85 51.79 -7.62
N GLN A 140 -39.00 52.17 -7.06
CA GLN A 140 -39.05 53.16 -5.99
C GLN A 140 -38.37 52.72 -4.70
N ILE A 141 -38.48 51.43 -4.36
CA ILE A 141 -37.79 50.84 -3.18
C ILE A 141 -36.28 51.00 -3.31
N TYR A 142 -35.75 50.82 -4.52
CA TYR A 142 -34.30 50.90 -4.78
C TYR A 142 -33.79 52.26 -5.28
N THR A 143 -34.60 53.34 -5.18
CA THR A 143 -34.29 54.67 -5.66
C THR A 143 -32.85 55.15 -5.31
N LYS A 144 -32.47 55.06 -4.02
CA LYS A 144 -31.12 55.44 -3.60
C LYS A 144 -29.98 54.70 -4.28
N HIS A 145 -30.22 53.41 -4.60
CA HIS A 145 -29.23 52.59 -5.27
C HIS A 145 -29.12 52.94 -6.75
N PHE A 146 -30.23 53.22 -7.42
CA PHE A 146 -30.26 53.59 -8.78
C PHE A 146 -29.74 55.01 -9.06
N GLN A 147 -29.99 55.95 -8.14
CA GLN A 147 -29.48 57.29 -8.24
C GLN A 147 -27.93 57.35 -8.27
N LYS A 148 -27.24 56.34 -7.74
CA LYS A 148 -25.76 56.23 -7.90
C LYS A 148 -25.31 56.19 -9.36
N ALA A 149 -26.17 55.78 -10.27
CA ALA A 149 -25.88 55.86 -11.70
C ALA A 149 -25.57 57.30 -12.18
N LEU A 150 -26.15 58.30 -11.54
CA LEU A 150 -25.87 59.72 -11.85
C LEU A 150 -24.46 60.14 -11.39
N GLU A 151 -23.85 59.42 -10.47
CA GLU A 151 -22.46 59.58 -10.07
C GLU A 151 -21.46 58.96 -11.08
N GLY A 152 -21.98 58.25 -12.08
CA GLY A 152 -21.23 57.62 -13.15
C GLY A 152 -21.04 56.10 -12.96
N GLU A 153 -21.57 55.52 -11.87
CA GLU A 153 -21.45 54.11 -11.57
C GLU A 153 -22.73 53.38 -11.92
N ALA A 154 -22.64 52.37 -12.82
CA ALA A 154 -23.77 51.46 -13.06
C ALA A 154 -24.11 50.73 -11.77
N ASN A 155 -25.40 50.43 -11.57
CA ASN A 155 -25.85 49.68 -10.39
C ASN A 155 -26.62 48.42 -10.80
N LEU A 156 -26.57 47.41 -9.92
CA LEU A 156 -27.20 46.09 -10.13
C LEU A 156 -27.95 45.66 -8.88
N GLN A 157 -29.27 45.40 -9.00
CA GLN A 157 -30.12 45.04 -7.85
C GLN A 157 -30.92 43.76 -8.13
N ASN A 158 -31.14 42.96 -7.10
CA ASN A 158 -32.02 41.80 -7.15
C ASN A 158 -33.50 42.28 -7.01
N PHE A 159 -34.31 42.06 -8.05
CA PHE A 159 -35.72 42.37 -8.03
C PHE A 159 -36.61 41.16 -7.69
N SER A 160 -36.03 39.97 -7.65
CA SER A 160 -36.76 38.73 -7.45
C SER A 160 -37.61 38.68 -6.21
N PRO A 161 -37.21 39.17 -5.02
CA PRO A 161 -38.02 39.11 -3.84
C PRO A 161 -39.33 39.88 -3.96
N GLY A 162 -39.31 41.02 -4.64
CA GLY A 162 -40.50 41.86 -4.87
C GLY A 162 -41.39 41.36 -5.97
N LEU A 163 -40.79 40.95 -7.06
CA LEU A 163 -41.54 40.47 -8.27
C LEU A 163 -41.92 39.00 -8.15
N LYS A 164 -41.35 38.23 -7.17
CA LYS A 164 -41.55 36.78 -6.97
C LYS A 164 -41.17 35.92 -8.22
N ILE A 165 -40.43 36.48 -9.13
CA ILE A 165 -39.83 35.82 -10.27
C ILE A 165 -38.32 36.12 -10.27
N PRO A 166 -37.47 35.16 -10.76
CA PRO A 166 -36.03 35.40 -10.86
C PRO A 166 -35.74 36.54 -11.82
N SER A 167 -35.36 37.72 -11.28
CA SER A 167 -35.14 38.93 -12.05
C SER A 167 -34.16 39.87 -11.37
N PHE A 168 -33.53 40.72 -12.16
CA PHE A 168 -32.62 41.76 -11.66
C PHE A 168 -32.85 43.05 -12.43
N ALA A 169 -32.50 44.16 -11.84
CA ALA A 169 -32.51 45.46 -12.50
C ALA A 169 -31.13 46.08 -12.54
N ILE A 170 -30.87 46.76 -13.63
CA ILE A 170 -29.68 47.58 -13.83
C ILE A 170 -30.06 49.04 -13.96
N SER A 171 -29.25 49.95 -13.43
CA SER A 171 -29.35 51.35 -13.73
C SER A 171 -28.05 51.89 -14.35
N ILE A 172 -28.19 52.71 -15.38
CA ILE A 172 -27.07 53.33 -16.09
C ILE A 172 -27.32 54.84 -16.25
N PRO A 173 -26.27 55.68 -16.27
CA PRO A 173 -26.43 57.07 -16.57
C PRO A 173 -26.88 57.25 -18.03
N TYR A 174 -27.81 58.19 -18.25
CA TYR A 174 -28.25 58.54 -19.57
C TYR A 174 -27.84 60.00 -19.92
N LYS A 175 -28.70 61.00 -19.76
CA LYS A 175 -28.35 62.39 -19.90
C LYS A 175 -28.05 62.95 -18.49
N LYS A 176 -26.83 62.73 -18.01
CA LYS A 176 -26.42 63.01 -16.63
C LYS A 176 -26.66 64.46 -16.18
N GLU A 177 -26.40 65.38 -17.07
CA GLU A 177 -26.59 66.82 -16.82
C GLU A 177 -28.07 67.20 -16.58
N GLU A 178 -28.99 66.41 -17.16
CA GLU A 178 -30.43 66.58 -16.98
C GLU A 178 -31.00 65.78 -15.82
N GLY A 179 -30.12 65.03 -15.07
CA GLY A 179 -30.54 64.14 -14.02
C GLY A 179 -31.28 62.89 -14.48
N LEU A 180 -31.03 62.47 -15.72
CA LEU A 180 -31.70 61.30 -16.32
C LEU A 180 -30.87 60.03 -16.21
N LEU A 181 -31.55 58.96 -15.91
CA LEU A 181 -31.00 57.61 -15.90
C LEU A 181 -31.93 56.59 -16.55
N VAL A 182 -31.39 55.52 -17.06
CA VAL A 182 -32.14 54.41 -17.59
C VAL A 182 -32.13 53.27 -16.61
N ILE A 183 -33.28 52.67 -16.36
CA ILE A 183 -33.45 51.45 -15.59
C ILE A 183 -34.01 50.38 -16.49
N ALA A 184 -33.34 49.22 -16.51
CA ALA A 184 -33.83 48.03 -17.22
C ALA A 184 -34.04 46.90 -16.22
N THR A 185 -35.23 46.32 -16.23
CA THR A 185 -35.59 45.10 -15.49
C THR A 185 -35.49 43.91 -16.41
N ILE A 186 -34.77 42.85 -15.97
CA ILE A 186 -34.34 41.76 -16.83
C ILE A 186 -34.61 40.43 -16.15
N ASP A 187 -35.16 39.46 -16.89
CA ASP A 187 -35.34 38.07 -16.45
C ASP A 187 -33.97 37.44 -16.23
N TYR A 188 -33.78 36.78 -15.10
CA TYR A 188 -32.55 36.04 -14.75
C TYR A 188 -32.12 35.04 -15.83
N LYS A 189 -33.08 34.49 -16.59
CA LYS A 189 -32.78 33.59 -17.70
C LYS A 189 -31.77 34.14 -18.69
N LYS A 190 -31.65 35.46 -18.83
CA LYS A 190 -30.64 36.12 -19.69
C LYS A 190 -29.22 35.76 -19.32
N ILE A 191 -28.93 35.65 -18.00
CA ILE A 191 -27.57 35.33 -17.50
C ILE A 191 -27.45 33.89 -16.98
N ARG A 192 -28.54 33.14 -16.86
CA ARG A 192 -28.60 31.80 -16.29
C ARG A 192 -27.61 30.82 -16.93
N GLU A 193 -27.54 30.81 -18.27
CA GLU A 193 -26.62 29.91 -18.99
C GLU A 193 -25.15 30.13 -18.63
N SER A 194 -24.79 31.31 -18.11
CA SER A 194 -23.43 31.62 -17.68
C SER A 194 -23.03 30.83 -16.43
N PHE A 195 -23.99 30.33 -15.65
CA PHE A 195 -23.76 29.54 -14.44
C PHE A 195 -23.87 28.03 -14.68
N GLU A 196 -24.37 27.59 -15.81
CA GLU A 196 -24.54 26.17 -16.15
C GLU A 196 -23.19 25.57 -16.54
N THR A 197 -22.47 25.06 -15.55
CA THR A 197 -21.27 24.22 -15.74
C THR A 197 -21.64 22.75 -15.55
N LYS A 198 -21.76 22.02 -16.65
CA LYS A 198 -22.07 20.58 -16.61
C LYS A 198 -21.02 19.81 -15.79
N GLY A 199 -21.48 19.13 -14.75
CA GLY A 199 -20.61 18.28 -13.94
C GLY A 199 -19.74 18.98 -12.89
N SER A 200 -19.93 20.28 -12.67
CA SER A 200 -19.22 20.99 -11.60
C SER A 200 -19.82 20.68 -10.23
N ILE A 201 -18.96 20.30 -9.28
CA ILE A 201 -19.32 20.12 -7.86
C ILE A 201 -19.36 21.48 -7.14
N SER A 202 -18.85 22.55 -7.78
CA SER A 202 -18.81 23.89 -7.22
C SER A 202 -20.14 24.61 -7.40
N GLN A 203 -20.53 25.37 -6.39
CA GLN A 203 -21.66 26.30 -6.44
C GLN A 203 -21.14 27.69 -6.82
N THR A 204 -21.62 28.22 -7.93
CA THR A 204 -21.21 29.54 -8.40
C THR A 204 -22.31 30.54 -8.18
N ILE A 205 -21.99 31.71 -7.67
CA ILE A 205 -22.91 32.73 -7.18
C ILE A 205 -22.45 34.08 -7.74
N LEU A 206 -23.37 34.87 -8.31
CA LEU A 206 -23.15 36.27 -8.65
C LEU A 206 -23.73 37.13 -7.53
N VAL A 207 -22.93 37.99 -6.97
CA VAL A 207 -23.36 38.97 -5.96
C VAL A 207 -23.09 40.40 -6.43
N ASN A 208 -23.97 41.33 -6.03
CA ASN A 208 -23.73 42.75 -6.24
C ASN A 208 -22.79 43.34 -5.18
N SER A 209 -22.47 44.65 -5.28
CA SER A 209 -21.63 45.36 -4.35
C SER A 209 -22.06 45.36 -2.88
N SER A 210 -23.32 45.08 -2.61
CA SER A 210 -23.90 44.92 -1.26
C SER A 210 -23.99 43.48 -0.76
N GLY A 211 -23.48 42.51 -1.54
CA GLY A 211 -23.52 41.10 -1.21
C GLY A 211 -24.85 40.39 -1.49
N ASN A 212 -25.83 41.07 -2.10
CA ASN A 212 -27.08 40.43 -2.49
C ASN A 212 -26.88 39.49 -3.68
N VAL A 213 -27.49 38.32 -3.61
CA VAL A 213 -27.41 37.31 -4.67
C VAL A 213 -28.22 37.77 -5.87
N ILE A 214 -27.56 37.89 -7.01
CA ILE A 214 -28.15 38.24 -8.29
C ILE A 214 -28.33 36.99 -9.17
N GLY A 215 -27.42 36.02 -9.04
CA GLY A 215 -27.44 34.80 -9.81
C GLY A 215 -26.96 33.63 -8.97
N HIS A 216 -27.71 32.52 -9.07
CA HIS A 216 -27.43 31.25 -8.37
C HIS A 216 -28.06 30.08 -9.16
N PRO A 217 -27.45 28.88 -9.19
CA PRO A 217 -28.06 27.71 -9.84
C PRO A 217 -29.45 27.34 -9.27
N ASP A 218 -29.65 27.55 -7.95
CA ASP A 218 -30.97 27.41 -7.31
C ASP A 218 -31.67 28.78 -7.30
N GLU A 219 -32.71 28.93 -8.14
CA GLU A 219 -33.49 30.15 -8.28
C GLU A 219 -34.21 30.56 -6.99
N ASN A 220 -34.50 29.61 -6.07
CA ASN A 220 -35.14 29.92 -4.80
C ASN A 220 -34.29 30.85 -3.90
N ILE A 221 -32.95 30.73 -4.00
CA ILE A 221 -32.01 31.58 -3.27
C ILE A 221 -32.08 33.03 -3.79
N ILE A 222 -32.24 33.21 -5.11
CA ILE A 222 -32.40 34.50 -5.75
C ILE A 222 -33.76 35.14 -5.32
N ILE A 223 -34.84 34.34 -5.39
CA ILE A 223 -36.21 34.79 -5.04
C ILE A 223 -36.29 35.18 -3.58
N LYS A 224 -35.63 34.46 -2.66
CA LYS A 224 -35.58 34.83 -1.23
C LYS A 224 -34.75 36.07 -0.95
N GLY A 225 -33.97 36.55 -1.87
CA GLY A 225 -33.10 37.71 -1.71
C GLY A 225 -31.99 37.50 -0.69
N GLU A 226 -31.42 36.30 -0.66
CA GLU A 226 -30.34 36.00 0.28
C GLU A 226 -29.13 36.95 0.08
N ASN A 227 -28.48 37.31 1.21
CA ASN A 227 -27.31 38.15 1.18
C ASN A 227 -26.09 37.38 1.70
N PHE A 228 -25.02 37.36 0.92
CA PHE A 228 -23.80 36.61 1.21
C PHE A 228 -22.62 37.54 1.56
N TYR A 229 -22.89 38.78 1.94
CA TYR A 229 -21.83 39.74 2.31
C TYR A 229 -20.93 39.19 3.44
N ASP A 230 -21.53 38.49 4.41
CA ASP A 230 -20.81 37.93 5.56
C ASP A 230 -19.97 36.68 5.23
N PHE A 231 -20.14 36.10 4.06
CA PHE A 231 -19.29 34.98 3.65
C PHE A 231 -17.82 35.43 3.51
N PRO A 232 -16.85 34.69 4.12
CA PRO A 232 -15.44 35.11 4.12
C PRO A 232 -14.87 35.38 2.72
N ILE A 233 -15.28 34.60 1.72
CA ILE A 233 -14.83 34.79 0.33
C ILE A 233 -15.40 36.07 -0.29
N VAL A 234 -16.65 36.44 0.02
CA VAL A 234 -17.29 37.67 -0.47
C VAL A 234 -16.65 38.88 0.20
N LYS A 235 -16.42 38.84 1.51
CA LYS A 235 -15.68 39.88 2.23
C LYS A 235 -14.29 40.09 1.64
N LYS A 236 -13.57 39.00 1.37
CA LYS A 236 -12.24 39.06 0.75
C LYS A 236 -12.29 39.70 -0.62
N MET A 237 -13.25 39.29 -1.46
CA MET A 237 -13.44 39.85 -2.78
C MET A 237 -13.61 41.37 -2.77
N PHE A 238 -14.42 41.91 -1.83
CA PHE A 238 -14.64 43.36 -1.75
C PHE A 238 -13.49 44.11 -1.08
N SER A 239 -12.75 43.48 -0.16
CA SER A 239 -11.62 44.12 0.54
C SER A 239 -10.33 44.20 -0.28
N GLU A 240 -10.13 43.31 -1.23
CA GLU A 240 -8.91 43.28 -2.06
C GLU A 240 -9.06 44.11 -3.33
N SER A 241 -7.98 44.74 -3.77
CA SER A 241 -7.92 45.42 -5.05
C SER A 241 -7.71 44.50 -6.24
N ILE A 242 -7.36 43.22 -5.99
CA ILE A 242 -7.09 42.21 -7.02
C ILE A 242 -8.41 41.76 -7.65
N GLY A 243 -8.39 41.57 -8.98
CA GLY A 243 -9.58 41.20 -9.76
C GLY A 243 -10.08 39.74 -9.58
N ASN A 244 -9.22 38.82 -9.09
CA ASN A 244 -9.57 37.45 -8.77
C ASN A 244 -8.73 36.94 -7.60
N GLY A 245 -9.16 35.85 -6.97
CA GLY A 245 -8.42 35.24 -5.88
C GLY A 245 -9.12 34.02 -5.31
N GLN A 246 -8.48 33.40 -4.33
CA GLN A 246 -9.03 32.21 -3.67
C GLN A 246 -8.67 32.19 -2.19
N ILE A 247 -9.49 31.53 -1.39
CA ILE A 247 -9.23 31.21 0.01
C ILE A 247 -9.78 29.84 0.38
N ILE A 248 -9.22 29.26 1.45
CA ILE A 248 -9.84 28.18 2.19
C ILE A 248 -10.41 28.79 3.47
N PHE A 249 -11.66 28.50 3.79
CA PHE A 249 -12.34 29.04 4.95
C PHE A 249 -13.31 28.03 5.55
N ASP A 250 -13.57 28.18 6.83
CA ASP A 250 -14.56 27.38 7.54
C ASP A 250 -15.88 28.15 7.68
N ASN A 251 -16.97 27.48 7.41
CA ASN A 251 -18.31 28.01 7.61
C ASN A 251 -19.21 26.93 8.23
N LYS A 252 -19.77 27.23 9.40
CA LYS A 252 -20.63 26.30 10.15
C LYS A 252 -20.05 24.89 10.37
N GLY A 253 -18.73 24.79 10.53
CA GLY A 253 -18.04 23.53 10.80
C GLY A 253 -17.65 22.73 9.55
N GLU A 254 -17.91 23.24 8.35
CA GLU A 254 -17.44 22.67 7.10
C GLU A 254 -16.35 23.56 6.51
N THR A 255 -15.29 22.95 5.96
CA THR A 255 -14.21 23.65 5.26
C THR A 255 -14.56 23.77 3.79
N PHE A 256 -14.47 24.99 3.26
CA PHE A 256 -14.73 25.31 1.87
C PHE A 256 -13.49 25.85 1.17
N ILE A 257 -13.37 25.51 -0.12
CA ILE A 257 -12.45 26.15 -1.05
C ILE A 257 -13.27 27.16 -1.85
N GLY A 258 -12.96 28.45 -1.70
CA GLY A 258 -13.64 29.54 -2.41
C GLY A 258 -12.71 30.21 -3.41
N SER A 259 -13.24 30.56 -4.56
CA SER A 259 -12.59 31.40 -5.57
C SER A 259 -13.51 32.56 -5.92
N PHE A 260 -12.96 33.70 -6.26
CA PHE A 260 -13.73 34.87 -6.71
C PHE A 260 -13.16 35.51 -7.95
N LYS A 261 -14.02 36.18 -8.71
CA LYS A 261 -13.69 37.05 -9.84
C LYS A 261 -14.56 38.30 -9.79
N LYS A 262 -13.94 39.48 -9.79
CA LYS A 262 -14.68 40.73 -9.96
C LYS A 262 -15.16 40.87 -11.40
N VAL A 263 -16.43 41.22 -11.53
CA VAL A 263 -17.07 41.54 -12.79
C VAL A 263 -16.89 43.06 -13.03
N GLY A 264 -16.53 43.42 -14.24
CA GLY A 264 -16.30 44.86 -14.61
C GLY A 264 -17.58 45.70 -14.68
N PHE A 265 -18.71 45.20 -14.18
CA PHE A 265 -20.00 45.87 -14.18
C PHE A 265 -20.55 46.02 -12.77
N ALA A 266 -20.96 47.24 -12.39
CA ALA A 266 -21.66 47.55 -11.15
C ALA A 266 -20.93 47.05 -9.86
N SER A 267 -19.60 46.93 -9.87
CA SER A 267 -18.80 46.37 -8.77
C SER A 267 -19.32 44.99 -8.31
N ALA A 268 -19.94 44.24 -9.19
CA ALA A 268 -20.40 42.89 -8.91
C ALA A 268 -19.24 41.89 -8.91
N GLY A 269 -19.47 40.71 -8.35
CA GLY A 269 -18.48 39.66 -8.37
C GLY A 269 -19.09 38.26 -8.41
N VAL A 270 -18.35 37.37 -9.03
CA VAL A 270 -18.64 35.94 -9.08
C VAL A 270 -17.84 35.27 -7.98
N VAL A 271 -18.49 34.42 -7.22
CA VAL A 271 -17.88 33.58 -6.20
C VAL A 271 -18.22 32.12 -6.52
N SER A 272 -17.23 31.25 -6.51
CA SER A 272 -17.42 29.81 -6.62
C SER A 272 -16.93 29.14 -5.34
N ILE A 273 -17.78 28.35 -4.71
CA ILE A 273 -17.48 27.61 -3.47
C ILE A 273 -17.67 26.12 -3.67
N ILE A 274 -16.75 25.34 -3.10
CA ILE A 274 -16.80 23.88 -3.09
C ILE A 274 -16.48 23.37 -1.69
N SER A 275 -17.26 22.43 -1.16
CA SER A 275 -16.93 21.75 0.08
C SER A 275 -15.67 20.90 -0.11
N LYS A 276 -14.68 21.09 0.74
CA LYS A 276 -13.40 20.37 0.69
C LYS A 276 -13.61 18.86 0.81
N ASP A 277 -14.52 18.43 1.65
CA ASP A 277 -14.81 17.02 1.85
C ASP A 277 -15.43 16.37 0.62
N LYS A 278 -16.39 17.05 -0.01
CA LYS A 278 -16.97 16.58 -1.29
C LYS A 278 -15.94 16.56 -2.42
N ALA A 279 -15.09 17.59 -2.48
CA ALA A 279 -14.05 17.68 -3.48
C ALA A 279 -12.98 16.58 -3.34
N LEU A 280 -12.71 16.12 -2.11
CA LEU A 280 -11.74 15.06 -1.80
C LEU A 280 -12.37 13.66 -1.69
N GLU A 281 -13.68 13.52 -1.84
CA GLU A 281 -14.38 12.23 -1.72
C GLU A 281 -13.81 11.16 -2.65
N GLU A 282 -13.57 11.51 -3.90
CA GLU A 282 -12.92 10.65 -4.90
C GLU A 282 -11.53 10.20 -4.44
N VAL A 283 -10.77 11.11 -3.82
CA VAL A 283 -9.44 10.83 -3.28
C VAL A 283 -9.52 9.80 -2.16
N TYR A 284 -10.47 9.94 -1.25
CA TYR A 284 -10.69 8.98 -0.16
C TYR A 284 -11.15 7.61 -0.67
N ASN A 285 -11.98 7.57 -1.71
CA ASN A 285 -12.40 6.33 -2.35
C ASN A 285 -11.22 5.60 -3.01
N ILE A 286 -10.35 6.33 -3.70
CA ILE A 286 -9.11 5.79 -4.27
C ILE A 286 -8.19 5.27 -3.15
N GLN A 287 -8.05 6.02 -2.06
CA GLN A 287 -7.25 5.61 -0.91
C GLN A 287 -7.77 4.30 -0.29
N ARG A 288 -9.08 4.18 -0.07
CA ARG A 288 -9.70 2.94 0.44
C ARG A 288 -9.41 1.75 -0.47
N ARG A 289 -9.56 1.93 -1.78
CA ARG A 289 -9.25 0.90 -2.78
C ARG A 289 -7.78 0.49 -2.76
N ASN A 290 -6.86 1.43 -2.64
CA ASN A 290 -5.43 1.16 -2.55
C ASN A 290 -5.07 0.36 -1.29
N ILE A 291 -5.71 0.64 -0.14
CA ILE A 291 -5.55 -0.15 1.09
C ILE A 291 -6.00 -1.59 0.90
N VAL A 292 -7.15 -1.83 0.25
CA VAL A 292 -7.62 -3.18 -0.05
C VAL A 292 -6.63 -3.93 -0.95
N ILE A 293 -6.15 -3.29 -2.01
CA ILE A 293 -5.15 -3.87 -2.91
C ILE A 293 -3.86 -4.21 -2.14
N MET A 294 -3.42 -3.33 -1.23
CA MET A 294 -2.26 -3.59 -0.37
C MET A 294 -2.44 -4.84 0.50
N ILE A 295 -3.59 -4.98 1.14
CA ILE A 295 -3.88 -6.15 1.98
C ILE A 295 -3.81 -7.43 1.15
N ILE A 296 -4.42 -7.43 -0.04
CA ILE A 296 -4.37 -8.59 -0.96
C ILE A 296 -2.92 -8.89 -1.36
N ALA A 297 -2.16 -7.89 -1.73
CA ALA A 297 -0.75 -8.05 -2.11
C ALA A 297 0.10 -8.61 -0.95
N ILE A 298 -0.11 -8.12 0.27
CA ILE A 298 0.58 -8.65 1.48
C ILE A 298 0.24 -10.13 1.71
N LEU A 299 -1.03 -10.53 1.54
CA LEU A 299 -1.43 -11.94 1.67
C LEU A 299 -0.77 -12.83 0.62
N ILE A 300 -0.70 -12.38 -0.63
CA ILE A 300 -0.02 -13.11 -1.71
C ILE A 300 1.48 -13.25 -1.39
N VAL A 301 2.14 -12.16 -0.99
CA VAL A 301 3.56 -12.19 -0.62
C VAL A 301 3.80 -13.12 0.56
N PHE A 302 2.97 -13.06 1.59
CA PHE A 302 3.06 -13.97 2.74
C PHE A 302 2.96 -15.43 2.32
N PHE A 303 2.02 -15.76 1.43
CA PHE A 303 1.86 -17.11 0.89
C PHE A 303 3.10 -17.57 0.11
N VAL A 304 3.66 -16.71 -0.74
CA VAL A 304 4.89 -17.01 -1.51
C VAL A 304 6.08 -17.22 -0.58
N VAL A 305 6.30 -16.31 0.37
CA VAL A 305 7.40 -16.38 1.34
C VAL A 305 7.27 -17.63 2.22
N TYR A 306 6.06 -17.98 2.65
CA TYR A 306 5.80 -19.19 3.43
C TYR A 306 6.21 -20.45 2.67
N ASN A 307 5.79 -20.60 1.40
CA ASN A 307 6.13 -21.76 0.58
C ASN A 307 7.63 -21.82 0.28
N PHE A 308 8.25 -20.66 -0.01
CA PHE A 308 9.67 -20.55 -0.26
C PHE A 308 10.51 -20.93 0.98
N ALA A 309 10.14 -20.39 2.15
CA ALA A 309 10.80 -20.74 3.41
C ALA A 309 10.68 -22.24 3.74
N LYS A 310 9.51 -22.83 3.48
CA LYS A 310 9.31 -24.29 3.64
C LYS A 310 10.20 -25.09 2.70
N LYS A 311 10.30 -24.68 1.44
CA LYS A 311 11.10 -25.36 0.41
C LYS A 311 12.60 -25.34 0.72
N ILE A 312 13.11 -24.27 1.31
CA ILE A 312 14.51 -24.15 1.73
C ILE A 312 14.77 -24.88 3.04
N THR A 313 13.89 -24.70 4.04
CA THR A 313 14.17 -25.17 5.40
C THR A 313 14.03 -26.68 5.54
N LYS A 314 13.10 -27.30 4.79
CA LYS A 314 12.86 -28.74 4.91
C LYS A 314 14.12 -29.57 4.58
N PRO A 315 14.79 -29.39 3.43
CA PRO A 315 16.01 -30.14 3.12
C PRO A 315 17.16 -29.92 4.13
N ILE A 316 17.27 -28.70 4.69
CA ILE A 316 18.28 -28.40 5.72
C ILE A 316 18.00 -29.20 6.99
N LEU A 317 16.72 -29.35 7.39
CA LEU A 317 16.35 -30.15 8.53
C LEU A 317 16.62 -31.65 8.27
N ASP A 318 16.32 -32.14 7.06
CA ASP A 318 16.56 -33.53 6.65
C ASP A 318 18.10 -33.82 6.70
N LEU A 319 18.94 -32.86 6.25
CA LEU A 319 20.40 -32.94 6.38
C LEU A 319 20.88 -32.96 7.84
N MET A 320 20.24 -32.16 8.70
CA MET A 320 20.57 -32.13 10.12
C MET A 320 20.22 -33.47 10.80
N GLU A 321 19.10 -34.08 10.44
CA GLU A 321 18.69 -35.40 10.91
C GLU A 321 19.63 -36.48 10.42
N ALA A 322 20.00 -36.47 9.14
CA ALA A 322 21.00 -37.36 8.56
C ALA A 322 22.36 -37.25 9.26
N THR A 323 22.76 -36.04 9.63
CA THR A 323 24.00 -35.82 10.39
C THR A 323 23.92 -36.50 11.78
N LYS A 324 22.75 -36.48 12.40
CA LYS A 324 22.53 -37.15 13.70
C LYS A 324 22.60 -38.68 13.56
N SER A 325 21.94 -39.24 12.53
CA SER A 325 22.00 -40.67 12.23
C SER A 325 23.47 -41.15 11.97
N ILE A 326 24.22 -40.39 11.18
CA ILE A 326 25.64 -40.68 10.92
C ILE A 326 26.45 -40.68 12.22
N LYS A 327 26.17 -39.71 13.13
CA LYS A 327 26.83 -39.70 14.46
C LYS A 327 26.50 -40.91 15.31
N GLU A 328 25.30 -41.47 15.16
CA GLU A 328 24.83 -42.67 15.88
C GLU A 328 25.31 -43.98 15.22
N GLY A 329 26.06 -43.89 14.10
CA GLY A 329 26.60 -45.02 13.37
C GLY A 329 25.75 -45.55 12.24
N GLU A 330 24.64 -44.89 11.93
CA GLU A 330 23.80 -45.18 10.78
C GLU A 330 24.30 -44.44 9.54
N PHE A 331 25.22 -45.03 8.79
CA PHE A 331 25.86 -44.34 7.66
C PHE A 331 25.02 -44.32 6.36
N LEU A 332 24.08 -45.26 6.20
CA LEU A 332 23.23 -45.37 5.01
C LEU A 332 21.99 -44.46 5.18
N VAL A 333 22.19 -43.15 5.07
CA VAL A 333 21.10 -42.19 5.18
C VAL A 333 20.49 -41.87 3.83
N SER A 334 19.17 -41.91 3.72
CA SER A 334 18.45 -41.47 2.52
C SER A 334 18.10 -39.98 2.64
N ILE A 335 18.79 -39.14 1.89
CA ILE A 335 18.51 -37.72 1.84
C ILE A 335 17.75 -37.41 0.54
N ASN A 336 16.62 -36.72 0.68
CA ASN A 336 15.83 -36.34 -0.50
C ASN A 336 16.52 -35.15 -1.22
N THR A 337 17.28 -35.46 -2.27
CA THR A 337 18.09 -34.52 -3.04
C THR A 337 17.41 -34.03 -4.32
N HIS A 338 16.07 -33.86 -4.31
CA HIS A 338 15.32 -33.43 -5.52
C HIS A 338 15.55 -31.95 -5.87
N SER A 339 16.26 -31.18 -5.05
CA SER A 339 16.62 -29.81 -5.40
C SER A 339 17.77 -29.78 -6.41
N GLN A 340 17.70 -28.89 -7.40
CA GLN A 340 18.74 -28.69 -8.42
C GLN A 340 19.63 -27.48 -8.10
N ASP A 341 19.69 -27.08 -6.84
CA ASP A 341 20.46 -25.96 -6.31
C ASP A 341 21.63 -26.45 -5.43
N GLU A 342 22.25 -25.51 -4.71
CA GLU A 342 23.33 -25.78 -3.79
C GLU A 342 22.95 -26.74 -2.66
N ILE A 343 21.68 -26.70 -2.25
CA ILE A 343 21.14 -27.60 -1.22
C ILE A 343 21.07 -29.04 -1.74
N GLY A 344 20.65 -29.22 -2.99
CA GLY A 344 20.66 -30.55 -3.65
C GLY A 344 22.07 -31.08 -3.84
N SER A 345 23.03 -30.23 -4.20
CA SER A 345 24.45 -30.59 -4.33
C SER A 345 25.04 -31.00 -2.97
N LEU A 346 24.72 -30.27 -1.91
CA LEU A 346 25.14 -30.57 -0.56
C LEU A 346 24.54 -31.92 -0.10
N GLY A 347 23.27 -32.20 -0.42
CA GLY A 347 22.63 -33.48 -0.13
C GLY A 347 23.33 -34.68 -0.77
N LYS A 348 23.75 -34.55 -2.03
CA LYS A 348 24.52 -35.60 -2.73
C LYS A 348 25.88 -35.83 -2.08
N ALA A 349 26.61 -34.75 -1.78
CA ALA A 349 27.90 -34.86 -1.10
C ALA A 349 27.79 -35.53 0.27
N PHE A 350 26.71 -35.25 1.01
CA PHE A 350 26.42 -35.95 2.28
C PHE A 350 26.13 -37.44 2.10
N GLN A 351 25.40 -37.82 1.05
CA GLN A 351 25.14 -39.22 0.73
C GLN A 351 26.44 -39.96 0.38
N GLU A 352 27.28 -39.37 -0.46
CA GLU A 352 28.59 -39.92 -0.84
C GLU A 352 29.49 -40.08 0.40
N MET A 353 29.51 -39.10 1.29
CA MET A 353 30.21 -39.21 2.57
C MET A 353 29.68 -40.38 3.44
N GLY A 354 28.36 -40.55 3.51
CA GLY A 354 27.74 -41.66 4.24
C GLY A 354 28.16 -43.03 3.70
N VAL A 355 28.15 -43.18 2.37
CA VAL A 355 28.65 -44.41 1.71
C VAL A 355 30.10 -44.65 2.07
N GLY A 356 30.98 -43.68 1.92
CA GLY A 356 32.39 -43.80 2.27
C GLY A 356 32.64 -44.17 3.73
N LEU A 357 31.87 -43.62 4.67
CA LEU A 357 31.91 -43.99 6.08
C LEU A 357 31.44 -45.45 6.31
N SER A 358 30.38 -45.88 5.63
CA SER A 358 29.89 -47.27 5.69
C SER A 358 30.94 -48.25 5.21
N GLU A 359 31.60 -47.96 4.07
CA GLU A 359 32.68 -48.79 3.52
C GLU A 359 33.86 -48.86 4.52
N ARG A 360 34.25 -47.71 5.09
CA ARG A 360 35.34 -47.67 6.06
C ARG A 360 35.02 -48.51 7.30
N GLU A 361 33.79 -48.49 7.81
CA GLU A 361 33.42 -49.32 8.98
C GLU A 361 33.41 -50.81 8.62
N LYS A 362 32.91 -51.18 7.42
CA LYS A 362 32.99 -52.57 6.96
C LYS A 362 34.43 -53.07 6.82
N ILE A 363 35.34 -52.26 6.34
CA ILE A 363 36.75 -52.59 6.24
C ILE A 363 37.33 -52.75 7.68
N LYS A 364 37.00 -51.88 8.60
CA LYS A 364 37.44 -51.95 9.99
C LYS A 364 36.90 -53.22 10.65
N ASP A 365 35.64 -53.57 10.46
CA ASP A 365 35.00 -54.77 11.01
C ASP A 365 35.65 -56.05 10.41
N ALA A 366 35.89 -56.03 9.12
CA ALA A 366 36.58 -57.16 8.45
C ALA A 366 38.00 -57.29 9.01
N LEU A 367 38.74 -56.18 9.10
CA LEU A 367 40.10 -56.19 9.63
C LEU A 367 40.16 -56.71 11.10
N SER A 368 39.19 -56.32 11.93
CA SER A 368 39.12 -56.71 13.34
C SER A 368 38.80 -58.21 13.53
N LYS A 369 38.27 -58.89 12.49
CA LYS A 369 38.08 -60.36 12.52
C LYS A 369 39.32 -61.15 12.23
N PHE A 370 40.27 -60.57 11.45
CA PHE A 370 41.49 -61.24 11.03
C PHE A 370 42.74 -60.80 11.77
N VAL A 371 42.68 -59.63 12.39
CA VAL A 371 43.81 -59.03 13.12
C VAL A 371 43.32 -58.61 14.50
N ASN A 372 44.18 -58.72 15.51
CA ASN A 372 43.87 -58.23 16.82
C ASN A 372 43.35 -56.79 16.78
N LYS A 373 42.32 -56.50 17.55
CA LYS A 373 41.66 -55.20 17.57
C LYS A 373 42.63 -54.02 17.84
N ASP A 374 43.58 -54.20 18.77
CA ASP A 374 44.56 -53.19 19.11
C ASP A 374 45.55 -52.97 17.97
N ILE A 375 45.93 -54.05 17.27
CA ILE A 375 46.78 -53.95 16.04
C ILE A 375 46.03 -53.29 14.92
N ALA A 376 44.74 -53.65 14.74
CA ALA A 376 43.90 -53.02 13.72
C ALA A 376 43.71 -51.51 13.99
N GLU A 377 43.49 -51.09 15.24
CA GLU A 377 43.39 -49.68 15.60
C GLU A 377 44.72 -48.91 15.37
N LYS A 378 45.89 -49.52 15.76
CA LYS A 378 47.18 -48.92 15.49
C LYS A 378 47.48 -48.84 13.98
N ALA A 379 47.08 -49.84 13.19
CA ALA A 379 47.19 -49.82 11.75
C ALA A 379 46.39 -48.65 11.11
N LEU A 380 45.15 -48.48 11.56
CA LEU A 380 44.26 -47.40 11.12
C LEU A 380 44.78 -46.01 11.51
N LYS A 381 45.48 -45.90 12.62
CA LYS A 381 46.15 -44.66 13.06
C LYS A 381 47.52 -44.41 12.43
N GLY A 382 48.01 -45.36 11.59
CA GLY A 382 49.33 -45.27 10.98
C GLY A 382 50.50 -45.44 11.95
N GLU A 383 50.23 -46.01 13.13
CA GLU A 383 51.21 -46.12 14.21
C GLU A 383 52.05 -47.43 14.10
N ILE A 384 51.73 -48.33 13.15
CA ILE A 384 52.51 -49.57 12.95
C ILE A 384 53.82 -49.25 12.21
N LYS A 385 54.93 -49.51 12.92
CA LYS A 385 56.27 -49.43 12.32
C LYS A 385 56.67 -50.77 11.73
N LEU A 386 57.10 -50.75 10.46
CA LEU A 386 57.70 -51.89 9.80
C LEU A 386 59.04 -52.21 10.49
N GLY A 387 59.21 -53.45 11.04
CA GLY A 387 60.45 -53.88 11.72
C GLY A 387 60.28 -54.57 13.06
N GLY A 388 59.02 -54.56 13.54
CA GLY A 388 58.68 -55.22 14.81
C GLY A 388 59.20 -54.49 16.07
N GLU A 389 58.59 -54.79 17.21
CA GLU A 389 58.99 -54.28 18.53
C GLU A 389 59.34 -55.46 19.46
N LYS A 390 60.40 -55.31 20.26
CA LYS A 390 60.74 -56.31 21.27
C LYS A 390 59.82 -56.15 22.48
N MET A 391 59.01 -57.18 22.74
CA MET A 391 58.05 -57.18 23.83
C MET A 391 58.24 -58.51 24.63
N SER A 392 57.95 -58.43 25.91
CA SER A 392 57.83 -59.66 26.71
C SER A 392 56.47 -60.27 26.47
N CYS A 393 56.45 -61.48 26.02
CA CYS A 393 55.21 -62.21 25.73
C CYS A 393 55.32 -63.68 26.21
N VAL A 394 54.18 -64.29 26.53
CA VAL A 394 54.01 -65.72 26.67
C VAL A 394 53.45 -66.27 25.38
N ILE A 395 54.05 -67.37 24.83
CA ILE A 395 53.62 -68.02 23.65
C ILE A 395 53.07 -69.39 24.01
N PHE A 396 51.87 -69.65 23.60
CA PHE A 396 51.18 -70.92 23.86
C PHE A 396 50.97 -71.66 22.50
N PHE A 397 51.24 -72.93 22.52
CA PHE A 397 50.90 -73.86 21.42
C PHE A 397 50.06 -75.00 21.99
N SER A 398 49.00 -75.32 21.27
CA SER A 398 48.15 -76.50 21.54
C SER A 398 47.89 -77.22 20.22
N ASP A 399 47.82 -78.54 20.28
CA ASP A 399 47.63 -79.39 19.10
C ASP A 399 46.67 -80.52 19.48
N ILE A 400 45.94 -81.08 18.51
CA ILE A 400 44.97 -82.17 18.75
C ILE A 400 45.72 -83.50 18.70
N ARG A 401 45.75 -84.18 19.81
CA ARG A 401 46.48 -85.43 19.95
C ARG A 401 45.88 -86.49 19.05
N GLY A 402 46.67 -87.02 18.11
CA GLY A 402 46.27 -88.09 17.20
C GLY A 402 45.35 -87.68 16.05
N PHE A 403 45.33 -86.35 15.73
CA PHE A 403 44.51 -85.78 14.68
C PHE A 403 44.71 -86.46 13.32
N THR A 404 45.95 -86.70 12.92
CA THR A 404 46.26 -87.39 11.65
C THR A 404 45.55 -88.78 11.54
N ALA A 405 45.62 -89.58 12.55
CA ALA A 405 45.00 -90.88 12.55
C ALA A 405 43.44 -90.83 12.63
N MET A 406 42.91 -89.80 13.27
CA MET A 406 41.48 -89.54 13.35
C MET A 406 40.96 -89.02 11.98
N SER A 407 41.66 -88.09 11.37
CA SER A 407 41.25 -87.49 10.11
C SER A 407 41.34 -88.40 8.87
N GLU A 408 42.19 -89.43 8.91
CA GLU A 408 42.23 -90.45 7.84
C GLU A 408 40.90 -91.24 7.67
N ASN A 409 40.07 -91.31 8.69
CA ASN A 409 38.79 -91.99 8.69
C ASN A 409 37.57 -91.08 8.59
N MET A 410 37.76 -89.79 8.40
CA MET A 410 36.72 -88.74 8.30
C MET A 410 36.62 -88.20 6.87
N SER A 411 35.42 -87.76 6.47
CA SER A 411 35.29 -87.00 5.26
C SER A 411 35.90 -85.57 5.40
N PRO A 412 36.31 -84.91 4.31
CA PRO A 412 36.87 -83.58 4.37
C PRO A 412 35.96 -82.57 5.08
N GLU A 413 34.67 -82.70 4.90
CA GLU A 413 33.65 -81.84 5.52
C GLU A 413 33.58 -82.03 7.04
N GLU A 414 33.65 -83.29 7.50
CA GLU A 414 33.66 -83.65 8.94
C GLU A 414 34.93 -83.11 9.61
N VAL A 415 36.08 -83.22 8.95
CA VAL A 415 37.34 -82.68 9.44
C VAL A 415 37.29 -81.16 9.61
N VAL A 416 36.68 -80.45 8.63
CA VAL A 416 36.53 -79.00 8.71
C VAL A 416 35.58 -78.57 9.81
N GLU A 417 34.46 -79.29 9.96
CA GLU A 417 33.49 -79.03 11.02
C GLU A 417 34.11 -79.25 12.43
N LEU A 418 34.81 -80.33 12.65
CA LEU A 418 35.52 -80.61 13.87
C LEU A 418 36.59 -79.54 14.20
N LEU A 419 37.36 -79.15 13.21
CA LEU A 419 38.37 -78.11 13.37
C LEU A 419 37.73 -76.76 13.71
N ASN A 420 36.67 -76.41 13.00
CA ASN A 420 35.97 -75.13 13.28
C ASN A 420 35.37 -75.10 14.69
N GLU A 421 34.78 -76.18 15.17
CA GLU A 421 34.25 -76.25 16.53
C GLU A 421 35.39 -76.17 17.57
N TYR A 422 36.43 -76.95 17.44
CA TYR A 422 37.61 -76.95 18.29
C TYR A 422 38.29 -75.57 18.33
N MET A 423 38.58 -75.03 17.17
CA MET A 423 39.27 -73.72 17.04
C MET A 423 38.40 -72.59 17.60
N THR A 424 37.07 -72.64 17.44
CA THR A 424 36.17 -71.65 18.02
C THR A 424 36.23 -71.67 19.57
N GLN A 425 36.25 -72.84 20.18
CA GLN A 425 36.35 -72.97 21.62
C GLN A 425 37.70 -72.49 22.11
N MET A 426 38.79 -72.85 21.44
CA MET A 426 40.11 -72.42 21.81
C MET A 426 40.29 -70.90 21.69
N VAL A 427 39.76 -70.29 20.64
CA VAL A 427 39.73 -68.82 20.46
C VAL A 427 38.98 -68.14 21.62
N ASN A 428 37.83 -68.68 22.00
CA ASN A 428 37.07 -68.17 23.12
C ASN A 428 37.87 -68.25 24.43
N CYS A 429 38.55 -69.36 24.70
CA CYS A 429 39.41 -69.50 25.87
C CYS A 429 40.57 -68.51 25.90
N VAL A 430 41.23 -68.32 24.76
CA VAL A 430 42.31 -67.35 24.60
C VAL A 430 41.80 -65.92 24.88
N ASN A 431 40.64 -65.56 24.28
CA ASN A 431 40.06 -64.26 24.44
C ASN A 431 39.59 -63.99 25.88
N LEU A 432 39.04 -64.98 26.56
CA LEU A 432 38.63 -64.86 27.98
C LEU A 432 39.79 -64.55 28.95
N THR A 433 40.98 -64.84 28.51
CA THR A 433 42.22 -64.64 29.31
C THR A 433 43.05 -63.48 28.80
N ASP A 434 42.48 -62.59 27.98
CA ASP A 434 43.14 -61.44 27.34
C ASP A 434 44.38 -61.84 26.48
N GLY A 435 44.33 -63.07 25.91
CA GLY A 435 45.32 -63.57 24.98
C GLY A 435 44.95 -63.27 23.51
N TYR A 436 45.90 -63.45 22.64
CA TYR A 436 45.72 -63.25 21.20
C TYR A 436 46.07 -64.54 20.41
N VAL A 437 45.18 -64.93 19.57
CA VAL A 437 45.50 -66.00 18.63
C VAL A 437 46.32 -65.41 17.51
N ASP A 438 47.59 -65.89 17.35
CA ASP A 438 48.49 -65.40 16.32
C ASP A 438 48.14 -66.08 14.96
N LYS A 439 48.03 -67.40 14.97
CA LYS A 439 47.70 -68.18 13.76
C LYS A 439 47.25 -69.59 14.12
N PHE A 440 46.64 -70.23 13.15
CA PHE A 440 46.36 -71.68 13.17
C PHE A 440 47.42 -72.35 12.26
N ILE A 441 47.95 -73.49 12.70
CA ILE A 441 48.95 -74.29 12.00
C ILE A 441 48.41 -75.72 11.84
N GLY A 442 47.56 -75.95 10.83
CA GLY A 442 46.83 -77.20 10.72
C GLY A 442 45.79 -77.32 11.84
N ASP A 443 45.92 -78.38 12.68
CA ASP A 443 45.12 -78.60 13.87
C ASP A 443 45.68 -77.94 15.16
N ALA A 444 46.83 -77.27 15.01
CA ALA A 444 47.44 -76.52 16.12
C ALA A 444 47.03 -75.05 16.15
N ILE A 445 46.93 -74.49 17.32
CA ILE A 445 46.70 -73.07 17.59
C ILE A 445 47.93 -72.48 18.24
N MET A 446 48.38 -71.35 17.75
CA MET A 446 49.38 -70.52 18.38
C MET A 446 48.73 -69.27 18.98
N ALA A 447 48.85 -69.07 20.27
CA ALA A 447 48.33 -67.91 20.98
C ALA A 447 49.44 -67.20 21.77
N THR A 448 49.27 -65.88 21.91
CA THR A 448 50.23 -65.04 22.62
C THR A 448 49.55 -64.13 23.60
N TRP A 449 50.21 -63.91 24.75
CA TRP A 449 49.84 -62.89 25.74
C TRP A 449 50.93 -61.85 25.77
N VAL A 450 50.68 -60.65 25.46
CA VAL A 450 51.63 -59.53 25.37
C VAL A 450 51.39 -58.64 26.63
N PHE A 451 52.37 -58.45 27.42
CA PHE A 451 52.30 -57.59 28.63
C PHE A 451 52.72 -56.15 28.23
N LEU A 452 51.79 -55.26 28.15
CA LEU A 452 52.05 -53.85 27.77
C LEU A 452 52.48 -52.96 28.95
N PHE A 453 52.62 -53.47 30.20
CA PHE A 453 52.97 -52.66 31.32
C PHE A 453 54.10 -53.27 32.22
N PRO A 454 54.90 -52.39 32.89
CA PRO A 454 56.02 -52.84 33.60
C PRO A 454 55.64 -53.48 34.96
N LYS A 455 56.29 -54.58 35.24
CA LYS A 455 56.67 -55.27 36.50
C LYS A 455 55.71 -55.43 37.72
N GLU A 456 54.52 -54.79 37.74
CA GLU A 456 53.73 -54.90 39.00
C GLU A 456 52.47 -55.81 38.91
N MET A 457 52.16 -56.42 37.74
CA MET A 457 51.02 -57.32 37.56
C MET A 457 51.41 -58.80 37.29
N THR A 458 52.42 -59.30 37.90
CA THR A 458 52.80 -60.71 37.80
C THR A 458 51.86 -61.65 38.59
N GLN A 459 50.70 -61.14 39.12
CA GLN A 459 49.82 -61.97 39.98
C GLN A 459 48.53 -62.43 39.33
N LYS A 460 48.35 -62.20 38.01
CA LYS A 460 47.19 -62.79 37.23
C LYS A 460 47.67 -63.55 36.00
N MET A 461 48.61 -64.49 36.21
CA MET A 461 48.71 -65.60 35.29
C MET A 461 47.51 -66.52 35.55
N PRO A 462 46.71 -66.85 34.51
CA PRO A 462 45.79 -67.95 34.66
C PRO A 462 46.64 -69.16 34.94
N SER A 463 46.42 -69.77 36.10
CA SER A 463 47.04 -71.06 36.43
C SER A 463 46.67 -72.04 35.34
N THR A 464 47.60 -72.86 34.96
CA THR A 464 47.41 -73.96 33.95
C THR A 464 46.14 -74.81 34.19
N GLU A 465 45.52 -74.70 35.31
CA GLU A 465 44.27 -75.37 35.69
C GLU A 465 43.01 -74.86 34.95
N HIS A 466 42.98 -73.58 34.50
CA HIS A 466 41.81 -73.08 33.75
C HIS A 466 41.81 -73.47 32.27
N CYS A 467 42.98 -73.75 31.72
CA CYS A 467 43.03 -74.26 30.32
C CYS A 467 42.80 -75.75 30.25
N LEU A 468 42.92 -76.50 31.36
CA LEU A 468 42.69 -77.96 31.38
C LEU A 468 41.23 -78.37 31.43
N CYS A 469 40.31 -77.50 31.82
CA CYS A 469 38.88 -77.82 31.89
C CYS A 469 38.17 -77.91 30.53
N VAL A 470 38.83 -77.59 29.44
CA VAL A 470 38.24 -77.60 28.06
C VAL A 470 38.67 -78.82 27.24
N ILE A 471 39.62 -79.63 27.72
CA ILE A 471 40.22 -80.75 26.99
C ILE A 471 39.73 -82.08 27.56
N LEU A 472 38.75 -82.16 28.42
CA LEU A 472 38.03 -83.35 28.80
C LEU A 472 36.59 -83.21 28.37
#